data_d2cba7846b78600a2802d6dd35fbc086
#
_entry.id   d2cba7846b78600a2802d6dd35fbc086
#
_cell.length_a   1.000
_cell.length_b   1.000
_cell.length_c   1.000
_cell.angle_alpha   90.00
_cell.angle_beta   90.00
_cell.angle_gamma   90.00
#
_symmetry.space_group_name_H-M   'P 1'
#
loop_
_entity.id
_entity.type
_entity.pdbx_description
1 polymer ?
#
loop_
_entity_poly.entity_id
_entity_poly.type
_entity_poly.pdbx_seq_one_letter_code
_entity_poly.pdbx_strand_id
1 'polypeptide(L)'
;MPSIRYTRWNGSSAASLGAEQVFDQLSNHLSETGDLQQAMRRLMQRGLRNGEEQVNGLDDLLSQIAREIRRLYDRYQIHSALDQVGEKLQSIVAQEKQTLQQLREARPDVEEKEQFLEHMPKKSSEAIERLASYDFEDPKAESEFQELLAQLQQVQRLEHYIRREGSLFRGHTPLDLKESQELLERMEGLRRLEAQLSGTRPEDVDVDLLQQLLGSDAQLELEGVMRLESLLEEGGYVIDRGDHFELAPRGIRRIGQLALRDIYKQLSREGMGKHPIQRSGSQERNSENSKPYTDGDPLNLNMIQTLKNTLLRETGVPLRLHPKDFAVYESDHATRAATVLLLDMSWSMSWDGRFAAAKKVALAMESLIRGLYPRDYFAIVGFFTRAVELKAKDLPEATWNMGDPFTNLQDGLHLASELLERKPSRNQQMIVITDGQPTAYYRQGRLYCEWPLSFGGISQRAAEETLREAERVTRRGITINTFMLDDSPVLREFIDEMTRINKGRAFYTRPDQLGEYLLVDYVARKRKKVYR
;
A
#
# COMPACT_ATOMS: atom_id res chain seq x y z
N MET A 1 14.85 -8.82 45.06
CA MET A 1 15.60 -9.37 43.89
C MET A 1 14.56 -9.67 42.80
N PRO A 2 14.67 -9.12 41.61
CA PRO A 2 13.74 -9.45 40.54
C PRO A 2 14.01 -10.88 40.07
N SER A 3 13.00 -11.73 40.09
CA SER A 3 13.09 -13.10 39.57
C SER A 3 13.03 -13.08 38.05
N ILE A 4 14.12 -13.47 37.39
CA ILE A 4 14.17 -13.67 35.95
C ILE A 4 13.49 -15.02 35.69
N ARG A 5 12.28 -14.99 35.06
CA ARG A 5 11.64 -16.19 34.51
C ARG A 5 12.15 -16.41 33.09
N TYR A 6 12.87 -17.51 32.89
CA TYR A 6 13.18 -17.99 31.56
C TYR A 6 11.92 -18.63 30.97
N THR A 7 11.33 -18.01 29.98
CA THR A 7 10.34 -18.67 29.12
C THR A 7 11.06 -19.60 28.14
N ARG A 8 10.50 -20.77 27.91
CA ARG A 8 11.02 -21.77 26.99
C ARG A 8 11.07 -21.15 25.58
N TRP A 9 12.26 -21.08 24.98
CA TRP A 9 12.43 -20.56 23.62
C TRP A 9 11.70 -21.49 22.64
N ASN A 10 10.66 -20.99 21.99
CA ASN A 10 9.82 -21.72 21.06
C ASN A 10 10.26 -21.56 19.58
N GLY A 11 11.52 -21.19 19.34
CA GLY A 11 12.06 -21.08 18.00
C GLY A 11 11.62 -19.84 17.20
N SER A 12 10.65 -19.09 17.67
CA SER A 12 10.32 -17.79 17.13
C SER A 12 11.21 -16.75 17.83
N SER A 13 12.31 -16.40 17.21
CA SER A 13 13.05 -15.21 17.54
C SER A 13 12.12 -14.03 17.26
N ALA A 14 11.47 -13.52 18.29
CA ALA A 14 11.00 -12.15 18.32
C ALA A 14 12.24 -11.22 18.42
N ALA A 15 13.19 -11.41 17.50
CA ALA A 15 14.21 -10.44 17.20
C ALA A 15 13.45 -9.25 16.64
N SER A 16 13.54 -8.15 17.35
CA SER A 16 12.85 -6.89 17.18
C SER A 16 12.55 -6.57 15.72
N LEU A 17 11.35 -6.89 15.26
CA LEU A 17 10.81 -6.33 14.02
C LEU A 17 11.03 -4.82 14.07
N GLY A 18 11.94 -4.33 13.25
CA GLY A 18 12.23 -2.91 13.21
C GLY A 18 11.11 -2.18 12.47
N ALA A 19 10.59 -1.11 13.06
CA ALA A 19 9.60 -0.24 12.41
C ALA A 19 10.00 0.17 10.99
N GLU A 20 11.31 0.25 10.69
CA GLU A 20 11.84 0.52 9.35
C GLU A 20 11.52 -0.57 8.35
N GLN A 21 11.62 -1.84 8.73
CA GLN A 21 11.37 -2.97 7.84
C GLN A 21 9.88 -3.07 7.50
N VAL A 22 9.02 -2.88 8.50
CA VAL A 22 7.58 -2.85 8.33
C VAL A 22 7.19 -1.71 7.39
N PHE A 23 7.80 -0.52 7.59
CA PHE A 23 7.53 0.63 6.74
C PHE A 23 8.07 0.46 5.31
N ASP A 24 9.23 -0.18 5.12
CA ASP A 24 9.78 -0.48 3.80
C ASP A 24 8.79 -1.38 3.00
N GLN A 25 8.16 -2.36 3.66
CA GLN A 25 7.12 -3.20 3.04
C GLN A 25 5.85 -2.41 2.74
N LEU A 26 5.38 -1.57 3.68
CA LEU A 26 4.25 -0.67 3.47
C LEU A 26 4.50 0.27 2.27
N SER A 27 5.71 0.82 2.16
CA SER A 27 6.11 1.68 1.04
C SER A 27 6.02 0.97 -0.32
N ASN A 28 6.34 -0.32 -0.37
CA ASN A 28 6.18 -1.11 -1.59
C ASN A 28 4.70 -1.25 -1.97
N HIS A 29 3.84 -1.58 -1.00
CA HIS A 29 2.40 -1.65 -1.24
C HIS A 29 1.81 -0.29 -1.63
N LEU A 30 2.27 0.80 -1.00
CA LEU A 30 1.83 2.15 -1.34
C LEU A 30 2.24 2.56 -2.76
N SER A 31 3.42 2.15 -3.21
CA SER A 31 3.85 2.42 -4.60
C SER A 31 2.98 1.71 -5.64
N GLU A 32 2.43 0.55 -5.31
CA GLU A 32 1.53 -0.21 -6.19
C GLU A 32 0.09 0.32 -6.17
N THR A 33 -0.42 0.68 -4.98
CA THR A 33 -1.82 1.06 -4.80
C THR A 33 -2.07 2.55 -4.97
N GLY A 34 -1.08 3.39 -4.65
CA GLY A 34 -1.24 4.84 -4.59
C GLY A 34 -2.11 5.35 -3.41
N ASP A 35 -2.60 4.45 -2.55
CA ASP A 35 -3.52 4.74 -1.45
C ASP A 35 -2.98 4.10 -0.16
N LEU A 36 -2.75 4.92 0.87
CA LEU A 36 -2.22 4.47 2.15
C LEU A 36 -3.15 3.48 2.87
N GLN A 37 -4.46 3.71 2.81
CA GLN A 37 -5.44 2.83 3.45
C GLN A 37 -5.43 1.44 2.81
N GLN A 38 -5.37 1.38 1.49
CA GLN A 38 -5.24 0.12 0.76
C GLN A 38 -3.89 -0.55 1.02
N ALA A 39 -2.81 0.21 1.10
CA ALA A 39 -1.49 -0.30 1.40
C ALA A 39 -1.40 -0.89 2.82
N MET A 40 -1.96 -0.19 3.83
CA MET A 40 -2.09 -0.68 5.20
C MET A 40 -2.92 -1.97 5.26
N ARG A 41 -4.09 -1.97 4.61
CA ARG A 41 -4.94 -3.17 4.54
C ARG A 41 -4.21 -4.37 3.93
N ARG A 42 -3.49 -4.16 2.82
CA ARG A 42 -2.68 -5.22 2.20
C ARG A 42 -1.55 -5.72 3.11
N LEU A 43 -0.91 -4.82 3.85
CA LEU A 43 0.12 -5.20 4.81
C LEU A 43 -0.45 -6.09 5.91
N MET A 44 -1.61 -5.74 6.49
CA MET A 44 -2.28 -6.54 7.51
C MET A 44 -2.78 -7.89 6.95
N GLN A 45 -3.35 -7.89 5.74
CA GLN A 45 -3.83 -9.12 5.11
C GLN A 45 -2.72 -10.11 4.79
N ARG A 46 -1.61 -9.63 4.21
CA ARG A 46 -0.50 -10.48 3.76
C ARG A 46 0.58 -10.71 4.81
N GLY A 47 0.59 -9.88 5.87
CA GLY A 47 1.64 -9.88 6.87
C GLY A 47 2.99 -9.39 6.33
N LEU A 48 4.06 -9.70 7.06
CA LEU A 48 5.43 -9.37 6.71
C LEU A 48 6.20 -10.64 6.32
N ARG A 49 6.80 -10.64 5.14
CA ARG A 49 7.70 -11.72 4.67
C ARG A 49 9.04 -11.10 4.29
N ASN A 50 9.98 -11.09 5.21
CA ASN A 50 11.30 -10.52 4.96
C ASN A 50 12.39 -11.41 5.57
N GLY A 51 12.97 -12.30 4.76
CA GLY A 51 14.09 -13.16 5.14
C GLY A 51 13.77 -14.11 6.31
N GLU A 52 14.44 -13.90 7.44
CA GLU A 52 14.30 -14.74 8.63
C GLU A 52 13.09 -14.37 9.52
N GLU A 53 12.49 -13.20 9.30
CA GLU A 53 11.35 -12.70 10.07
C GLU A 53 10.07 -12.79 9.24
N GLN A 54 9.14 -13.60 9.71
CA GLN A 54 7.83 -13.76 9.08
C GLN A 54 6.74 -13.48 10.10
N VAL A 55 5.85 -12.54 9.78
CA VAL A 55 4.58 -12.33 10.49
C VAL A 55 3.48 -12.72 9.53
N ASN A 56 2.71 -13.75 9.90
CA ASN A 56 1.56 -14.19 9.14
C ASN A 56 0.50 -13.08 9.13
N GLY A 57 -0.22 -12.96 8.03
CA GLY A 57 -1.28 -11.98 7.89
C GLY A 57 -2.67 -12.53 8.22
N LEU A 58 -3.68 -11.67 8.15
CA LEU A 58 -5.08 -12.08 8.36
C LEU A 58 -5.54 -13.14 7.34
N ASP A 59 -4.99 -13.17 6.12
CA ASP A 59 -5.28 -14.19 5.11
C ASP A 59 -4.86 -15.60 5.57
N ASP A 60 -3.79 -15.71 6.35
CA ASP A 60 -3.34 -16.99 6.90
C ASP A 60 -4.33 -17.49 7.98
N LEU A 61 -4.84 -16.60 8.84
CA LEU A 61 -5.88 -16.91 9.83
C LEU A 61 -7.19 -17.31 9.15
N LEU A 62 -7.64 -16.57 8.13
CA LEU A 62 -8.82 -16.94 7.33
C LEU A 62 -8.66 -18.31 6.68
N SER A 63 -7.46 -18.62 6.18
CA SER A 63 -7.14 -19.93 5.63
C SER A 63 -7.18 -21.05 6.69
N GLN A 64 -6.80 -20.76 7.94
CA GLN A 64 -6.90 -21.70 9.06
C GLN A 64 -8.37 -21.96 9.40
N ILE A 65 -9.21 -20.92 9.49
CA ILE A 65 -10.67 -21.05 9.72
C ILE A 65 -11.30 -21.90 8.62
N ALA A 66 -11.02 -21.58 7.35
CA ALA A 66 -11.57 -22.32 6.22
C ALA A 66 -11.16 -23.81 6.24
N ARG A 67 -9.91 -24.11 6.63
CA ARG A 67 -9.45 -25.50 6.79
C ARG A 67 -10.18 -26.22 7.94
N GLU A 68 -10.37 -25.55 9.07
CA GLU A 68 -11.05 -26.15 10.23
C GLU A 68 -12.53 -26.39 9.91
N ILE A 69 -13.24 -25.45 9.28
CA ILE A 69 -14.62 -25.62 8.80
C ILE A 69 -14.71 -26.83 7.87
N ARG A 70 -13.80 -26.93 6.89
CA ARG A 70 -13.77 -28.07 5.96
C ARG A 70 -13.53 -29.38 6.68
N ARG A 71 -12.59 -29.39 7.64
CA ARG A 71 -12.31 -30.57 8.46
C ARG A 71 -13.53 -31.05 9.25
N LEU A 72 -14.34 -30.11 9.78
CA LEU A 72 -15.57 -30.44 10.48
C LEU A 72 -16.62 -31.04 9.53
N TYR A 73 -16.76 -30.49 8.31
CA TYR A 73 -17.65 -31.06 7.29
C TYR A 73 -17.24 -32.46 6.84
N ASP A 74 -15.92 -32.68 6.69
CA ASP A 74 -15.38 -33.99 6.22
C ASP A 74 -15.37 -35.04 7.33
N ARG A 75 -15.49 -34.65 8.60
CA ARG A 75 -15.43 -35.56 9.75
C ARG A 75 -16.79 -36.08 10.17
N TYR A 76 -17.80 -35.21 10.27
CA TYR A 76 -19.04 -35.51 10.95
C TYR A 76 -20.20 -35.81 10.00
N GLN A 77 -21.11 -36.69 10.48
CA GLN A 77 -22.40 -37.01 9.85
C GLN A 77 -23.53 -36.35 10.67
N ILE A 78 -23.89 -35.12 10.36
CA ILE A 78 -24.82 -34.32 11.16
C ILE A 78 -26.26 -34.86 11.14
N HIS A 79 -26.64 -35.59 10.07
CA HIS A 79 -27.97 -36.19 9.95
C HIS A 79 -28.24 -37.26 11.01
N SER A 80 -27.22 -37.96 11.51
CA SER A 80 -27.34 -39.04 12.51
C SER A 80 -28.03 -38.59 13.80
N ALA A 81 -27.87 -37.33 14.21
CA ALA A 81 -28.53 -36.80 15.41
C ALA A 81 -30.04 -36.69 15.24
N LEU A 82 -30.54 -36.30 14.06
CA LEU A 82 -31.97 -36.29 13.76
C LEU A 82 -32.53 -37.71 13.58
N ASP A 83 -31.76 -38.62 13.00
CA ASP A 83 -32.13 -40.01 12.85
C ASP A 83 -32.33 -40.65 14.24
N GLN A 84 -31.42 -40.41 15.19
CA GLN A 84 -31.54 -40.86 16.58
C GLN A 84 -32.78 -40.28 17.31
N VAL A 85 -33.07 -38.99 17.11
CA VAL A 85 -34.28 -38.34 17.61
C VAL A 85 -35.53 -39.03 17.03
N GLY A 86 -35.49 -39.30 15.71
CA GLY A 86 -36.57 -40.01 15.02
C GLY A 86 -36.77 -41.43 15.55
N GLU A 87 -35.68 -42.19 15.79
CA GLU A 87 -35.72 -43.54 16.37
C GLU A 87 -36.29 -43.53 17.79
N LYS A 88 -35.86 -42.60 18.66
CA LYS A 88 -36.44 -42.43 20.01
C LYS A 88 -37.93 -42.13 19.93
N LEU A 89 -38.33 -41.21 19.05
CA LEU A 89 -39.75 -40.88 18.87
C LEU A 89 -40.56 -42.08 18.40
N GLN A 90 -40.06 -42.87 17.46
CA GLN A 90 -40.70 -44.09 17.01
C GLN A 90 -40.81 -45.13 18.12
N SER A 91 -39.78 -45.26 18.98
CA SER A 91 -39.79 -46.14 20.13
C SER A 91 -40.90 -45.75 21.13
N ILE A 92 -41.00 -44.43 21.44
CA ILE A 92 -42.03 -43.89 22.33
C ILE A 92 -43.44 -44.20 21.78
N VAL A 93 -43.64 -43.91 20.50
CA VAL A 93 -44.92 -44.17 19.81
C VAL A 93 -45.23 -45.66 19.77
N ALA A 94 -44.24 -46.53 19.58
CA ALA A 94 -44.42 -47.98 19.56
C ALA A 94 -44.80 -48.52 20.94
N GLN A 95 -44.17 -48.03 22.03
CA GLN A 95 -44.52 -48.38 23.39
C GLN A 95 -45.97 -47.97 23.72
N GLU A 96 -46.35 -46.74 23.40
CA GLU A 96 -47.70 -46.24 23.58
C GLU A 96 -48.73 -47.09 22.81
N LYS A 97 -48.44 -47.40 21.53
CA LYS A 97 -49.30 -48.27 20.72
C LYS A 97 -49.48 -49.69 21.34
N GLN A 98 -48.43 -50.25 21.93
CA GLN A 98 -48.48 -51.54 22.60
C GLN A 98 -49.36 -51.48 23.81
N THR A 99 -49.30 -50.42 24.61
CA THR A 99 -50.16 -50.19 25.77
C THR A 99 -51.65 -49.99 25.35
N LEU A 100 -51.87 -49.21 24.28
CA LEU A 100 -53.21 -49.01 23.70
C LEU A 100 -53.84 -50.32 23.22
N GLN A 101 -53.03 -51.17 22.55
CA GLN A 101 -53.53 -52.50 22.13
C GLN A 101 -53.99 -53.38 23.29
N GLN A 102 -53.34 -53.32 24.47
CA GLN A 102 -53.74 -54.01 25.66
C GLN A 102 -55.01 -53.44 26.27
N LEU A 103 -55.28 -52.17 26.12
CA LEU A 103 -56.45 -51.47 26.64
C LEU A 103 -57.64 -51.46 25.68
N ARG A 104 -57.51 -51.97 24.46
CA ARG A 104 -58.49 -51.90 23.37
C ARG A 104 -59.84 -52.55 23.71
N GLU A 105 -59.87 -53.60 24.56
CA GLU A 105 -61.11 -54.29 25.02
C GLU A 105 -61.81 -53.50 26.11
N ALA A 106 -61.15 -52.53 26.77
CA ALA A 106 -61.68 -51.85 27.97
C ALA A 106 -62.16 -50.41 27.72
N ARG A 107 -61.77 -49.74 26.61
CA ARG A 107 -62.09 -48.34 26.40
C ARG A 107 -62.36 -48.01 24.93
N PRO A 108 -63.39 -47.23 24.60
CA PRO A 108 -63.78 -46.88 23.23
C PRO A 108 -62.92 -45.73 22.63
N ASP A 109 -62.18 -44.94 23.43
CA ASP A 109 -61.38 -43.84 23.07
C ASP A 109 -60.00 -44.27 22.50
N VAL A 110 -59.63 -45.51 22.55
CA VAL A 110 -58.36 -46.08 22.07
C VAL A 110 -58.23 -45.97 20.55
N GLU A 111 -59.32 -46.12 19.79
CA GLU A 111 -59.25 -45.99 18.33
C GLU A 111 -58.87 -44.58 17.84
N GLU A 112 -59.35 -43.53 18.51
CA GLU A 112 -59.00 -42.15 18.20
C GLU A 112 -57.51 -41.87 18.51
N LYS A 113 -57.00 -42.40 19.61
CA LYS A 113 -55.60 -42.31 19.99
C LYS A 113 -54.67 -43.04 18.98
N GLU A 114 -55.06 -44.25 18.57
CA GLU A 114 -54.34 -45.01 17.54
C GLU A 114 -54.27 -44.24 16.21
N GLN A 115 -55.41 -43.70 15.75
CA GLN A 115 -55.44 -42.86 14.51
C GLN A 115 -54.57 -41.60 14.63
N PHE A 116 -54.54 -40.97 15.79
CA PHE A 116 -53.67 -39.84 16.04
C PHE A 116 -52.23 -40.22 15.87
N LEU A 117 -51.77 -41.36 16.40
CA LEU A 117 -50.38 -41.83 16.28
C LEU A 117 -50.02 -42.40 14.89
N GLU A 118 -51.01 -42.77 14.07
CA GLU A 118 -50.79 -43.21 12.69
C GLU A 118 -50.49 -42.03 11.73
N HIS A 119 -51.01 -40.84 12.03
CA HIS A 119 -50.87 -39.65 11.17
C HIS A 119 -49.78 -38.69 11.65
N MET A 120 -48.68 -39.22 12.18
CA MET A 120 -47.57 -38.39 12.67
C MET A 120 -46.81 -37.72 11.53
N PRO A 121 -46.40 -36.45 11.70
CA PRO A 121 -45.55 -35.76 10.75
C PRO A 121 -44.20 -36.47 10.57
N LYS A 122 -43.62 -36.33 9.37
CA LYS A 122 -42.32 -36.92 9.08
C LYS A 122 -41.13 -36.15 9.72
N LYS A 123 -41.36 -34.89 10.05
CA LYS A 123 -40.33 -34.08 10.71
C LYS A 123 -40.39 -34.26 12.20
N SER A 124 -39.24 -34.49 12.82
CA SER A 124 -39.13 -34.77 14.25
C SER A 124 -39.65 -33.62 15.11
N SER A 125 -39.35 -32.37 14.78
CA SER A 125 -39.84 -31.19 15.52
C SER A 125 -41.36 -31.07 15.47
N GLU A 126 -41.97 -31.21 14.28
CA GLU A 126 -43.44 -31.15 14.10
C GLU A 126 -44.13 -32.32 14.79
N ALA A 127 -43.51 -33.51 14.83
CA ALA A 127 -44.02 -34.67 15.51
C ALA A 127 -44.00 -34.51 17.05
N ILE A 128 -42.92 -33.94 17.59
CA ILE A 128 -42.81 -33.63 19.03
C ILE A 128 -43.84 -32.57 19.42
N GLU A 129 -43.98 -31.48 18.63
CA GLU A 129 -45.03 -30.47 18.91
C GLU A 129 -46.43 -31.04 18.91
N ARG A 130 -46.74 -31.93 17.96
CA ARG A 130 -48.04 -32.57 17.88
C ARG A 130 -48.29 -33.49 19.05
N LEU A 131 -47.30 -34.28 19.49
CA LEU A 131 -47.40 -35.14 20.68
C LEU A 131 -47.45 -34.37 21.99
N ALA A 132 -47.05 -33.11 22.04
CA ALA A 132 -47.15 -32.29 23.24
C ALA A 132 -48.60 -32.09 23.73
N SER A 133 -49.60 -32.25 22.84
CA SER A 133 -51.04 -32.21 23.17
C SER A 133 -51.66 -33.60 23.39
N TYR A 134 -50.87 -34.68 23.33
CA TYR A 134 -51.30 -36.02 23.44
C TYR A 134 -51.27 -36.51 24.92
N ASP A 135 -52.34 -37.19 25.37
CA ASP A 135 -52.40 -37.72 26.69
C ASP A 135 -51.99 -39.21 26.69
N PHE A 136 -50.76 -39.46 27.19
CA PHE A 136 -50.17 -40.80 27.20
C PHE A 136 -50.82 -41.73 28.20
N GLU A 137 -51.02 -43.02 27.84
CA GLU A 137 -51.48 -44.07 28.71
C GLU A 137 -50.30 -44.85 29.35
N ASP A 138 -49.14 -44.84 28.70
CA ASP A 138 -47.95 -45.49 29.23
C ASP A 138 -47.08 -44.47 29.98
N PRO A 139 -46.90 -44.57 31.32
CA PRO A 139 -46.11 -43.63 32.12
C PRO A 139 -44.67 -43.60 31.73
N LYS A 140 -44.11 -44.66 31.14
CA LYS A 140 -42.75 -44.71 30.69
C LYS A 140 -42.59 -43.97 29.36
N ALA A 141 -43.51 -44.17 28.42
CA ALA A 141 -43.55 -43.44 27.17
C ALA A 141 -43.72 -41.92 27.41
N GLU A 142 -44.56 -41.55 28.37
CA GLU A 142 -44.75 -40.17 28.81
C GLU A 142 -43.45 -39.56 29.33
N SER A 143 -42.76 -40.26 30.26
CA SER A 143 -41.49 -39.78 30.82
C SER A 143 -40.41 -39.57 29.74
N GLU A 144 -40.24 -40.55 28.84
CA GLU A 144 -39.27 -40.46 27.72
C GLU A 144 -39.64 -39.34 26.73
N PHE A 145 -40.97 -39.12 26.54
CA PHE A 145 -41.44 -38.01 25.71
C PHE A 145 -41.18 -36.65 26.36
N GLN A 146 -41.34 -36.48 27.66
CA GLN A 146 -41.04 -35.22 28.36
C GLN A 146 -39.58 -34.84 28.25
N GLU A 147 -38.66 -35.81 28.29
CA GLU A 147 -37.24 -35.57 28.04
C GLU A 147 -37.01 -35.05 26.62
N LEU A 148 -37.69 -35.62 25.62
CA LEU A 148 -37.57 -35.22 24.23
C LEU A 148 -38.20 -33.85 23.98
N LEU A 149 -39.32 -33.54 24.63
CA LEU A 149 -40.01 -32.25 24.57
C LEU A 149 -39.12 -31.13 25.12
N ALA A 150 -38.37 -31.39 26.20
CA ALA A 150 -37.41 -30.43 26.74
C ALA A 150 -36.29 -30.07 25.73
N GLN A 151 -36.03 -30.94 24.76
CA GLN A 151 -35.02 -30.76 23.72
C GLN A 151 -35.59 -30.19 22.41
N LEU A 152 -36.87 -29.85 22.33
CA LEU A 152 -37.55 -29.43 21.09
C LEU A 152 -36.85 -28.24 20.41
N GLN A 153 -36.48 -27.20 21.16
CA GLN A 153 -35.80 -26.04 20.59
C GLN A 153 -34.47 -26.43 19.94
N GLN A 154 -33.77 -27.38 20.50
CA GLN A 154 -32.51 -27.89 20.00
C GLN A 154 -32.70 -28.64 18.68
N VAL A 155 -33.71 -29.48 18.60
CA VAL A 155 -34.10 -30.21 17.39
C VAL A 155 -34.49 -29.25 16.29
N GLN A 156 -35.29 -28.22 16.60
CA GLN A 156 -35.68 -27.19 15.63
C GLN A 156 -34.48 -26.43 15.07
N ARG A 157 -33.51 -26.01 15.92
CA ARG A 157 -32.26 -25.36 15.49
C ARG A 157 -31.46 -26.28 14.57
N LEU A 158 -31.31 -27.54 14.95
CA LEU A 158 -30.55 -28.52 14.16
C LEU A 158 -31.21 -28.78 12.78
N GLU A 159 -32.54 -28.95 12.74
CA GLU A 159 -33.28 -29.10 11.48
C GLU A 159 -33.12 -27.89 10.56
N HIS A 160 -33.18 -26.67 11.13
CA HIS A 160 -32.98 -25.45 10.38
C HIS A 160 -31.56 -25.39 9.77
N TYR A 161 -30.55 -25.73 10.56
CA TYR A 161 -29.16 -25.76 10.13
C TYR A 161 -28.91 -26.82 9.05
N ILE A 162 -29.41 -28.05 9.25
CA ILE A 162 -29.28 -29.16 8.30
C ILE A 162 -29.96 -28.82 6.97
N ARG A 163 -31.08 -28.13 6.98
CA ARG A 163 -31.75 -27.70 5.75
C ARG A 163 -30.89 -26.75 4.93
N ARG A 164 -30.09 -25.89 5.59
CA ARG A 164 -29.22 -24.90 4.94
C ARG A 164 -27.90 -25.48 4.53
N GLU A 165 -27.28 -26.31 5.34
CA GLU A 165 -25.88 -26.70 5.22
C GLU A 165 -25.62 -28.21 5.34
N GLY A 166 -26.63 -29.01 5.63
CA GLY A 166 -26.47 -30.44 5.83
C GLY A 166 -25.83 -31.21 4.68
N SER A 167 -26.02 -30.74 3.45
CA SER A 167 -25.40 -31.34 2.26
C SER A 167 -23.88 -31.17 2.19
N LEU A 168 -23.30 -30.26 2.98
CA LEU A 168 -21.86 -30.02 3.05
C LEU A 168 -21.16 -31.07 3.94
N PHE A 169 -21.90 -31.71 4.86
CA PHE A 169 -21.36 -32.74 5.73
C PHE A 169 -21.26 -34.07 4.99
N ARG A 170 -20.06 -34.54 4.82
CA ARG A 170 -19.75 -35.79 4.08
C ARG A 170 -19.04 -36.84 4.96
N GLY A 171 -18.84 -36.53 6.21
CA GLY A 171 -18.14 -37.39 7.16
C GLY A 171 -18.98 -38.62 7.55
N HIS A 172 -18.32 -39.53 8.26
CA HIS A 172 -18.92 -40.81 8.72
C HIS A 172 -19.04 -40.91 10.23
N THR A 173 -18.53 -39.94 10.99
CA THR A 173 -18.64 -39.95 12.46
C THR A 173 -20.03 -39.50 12.85
N PRO A 174 -20.86 -40.40 13.40
CA PRO A 174 -22.21 -40.04 13.87
C PRO A 174 -22.10 -39.12 15.07
N LEU A 175 -23.07 -38.25 15.23
CA LEU A 175 -23.21 -37.33 16.35
C LEU A 175 -24.52 -37.60 17.07
N ASP A 176 -24.52 -37.45 18.39
CA ASP A 176 -25.76 -37.33 19.18
C ASP A 176 -26.30 -35.89 19.16
N LEU A 177 -27.45 -35.64 19.78
CA LEU A 177 -28.07 -34.31 19.77
C LEU A 177 -27.22 -33.27 20.50
N LYS A 178 -26.53 -33.64 21.58
CA LYS A 178 -25.66 -32.74 22.36
C LYS A 178 -24.39 -32.40 21.59
N GLU A 179 -23.74 -33.42 21.05
CA GLU A 179 -22.53 -33.23 20.21
C GLU A 179 -22.82 -32.41 18.98
N SER A 180 -24.00 -32.55 18.37
CA SER A 180 -24.42 -31.76 17.23
C SER A 180 -24.61 -30.27 17.58
N GLN A 181 -25.07 -29.95 18.81
CA GLN A 181 -25.15 -28.58 19.29
C GLN A 181 -23.78 -27.96 19.52
N GLU A 182 -22.86 -28.68 20.16
CA GLU A 182 -21.49 -28.25 20.36
C GLU A 182 -20.81 -27.97 18.99
N LEU A 183 -21.10 -28.82 18.00
CA LEU A 183 -20.64 -28.59 16.64
C LEU A 183 -21.24 -27.31 16.01
N LEU A 184 -22.55 -27.09 16.19
CA LEU A 184 -23.23 -25.88 15.68
C LEU A 184 -22.62 -24.60 16.27
N GLU A 185 -22.47 -24.58 17.60
CA GLU A 185 -21.85 -23.44 18.30
C GLU A 185 -20.42 -23.16 17.79
N ARG A 186 -19.64 -24.25 17.59
CA ARG A 186 -18.30 -24.15 17.02
C ARG A 186 -18.31 -23.58 15.59
N MET A 187 -19.22 -24.06 14.75
CA MET A 187 -19.36 -23.57 13.36
C MET A 187 -19.80 -22.10 13.31
N GLU A 188 -20.76 -21.71 14.15
CA GLU A 188 -21.22 -20.32 14.28
C GLU A 188 -20.08 -19.41 14.78
N GLY A 189 -19.29 -19.89 15.75
CA GLY A 189 -18.11 -19.18 16.24
C GLY A 189 -17.06 -18.97 15.15
N LEU A 190 -16.73 -20.02 14.39
CA LEU A 190 -15.77 -19.91 13.27
C LEU A 190 -16.24 -18.93 12.19
N ARG A 191 -17.52 -18.92 11.85
CA ARG A 191 -18.09 -17.97 10.88
C ARG A 191 -18.13 -16.55 11.40
N ARG A 192 -18.35 -16.37 12.70
CA ARG A 192 -18.25 -15.05 13.33
C ARG A 192 -16.83 -14.51 13.23
N LEU A 193 -15.83 -15.33 13.53
CA LEU A 193 -14.41 -14.96 13.37
C LEU A 193 -14.05 -14.67 11.90
N GLU A 194 -14.54 -15.47 10.96
CA GLU A 194 -14.35 -15.23 9.52
C GLU A 194 -14.88 -13.85 9.11
N ALA A 195 -16.07 -13.50 9.57
CA ALA A 195 -16.67 -12.19 9.30
C ALA A 195 -15.89 -11.05 9.96
N GLN A 196 -15.40 -11.22 11.20
CA GLN A 196 -14.59 -10.22 11.90
C GLN A 196 -13.23 -10.02 11.23
N LEU A 197 -12.51 -11.10 10.88
CA LEU A 197 -11.22 -11.04 10.19
C LEU A 197 -11.31 -10.49 8.76
N SER A 198 -12.47 -10.66 8.12
CA SER A 198 -12.76 -10.04 6.81
C SER A 198 -13.11 -8.55 6.92
N GLY A 199 -13.33 -8.06 8.13
CA GLY A 199 -13.60 -6.66 8.45
C GLY A 199 -12.39 -5.76 8.29
N THR A 200 -12.55 -4.51 8.70
CA THR A 200 -11.55 -3.46 8.41
C THR A 200 -10.47 -3.32 9.48
N ARG A 201 -10.72 -3.78 10.71
CA ARG A 201 -9.80 -3.58 11.85
C ARG A 201 -9.54 -4.88 12.62
N PRO A 202 -8.26 -5.24 12.81
CA PRO A 202 -7.88 -6.40 13.64
C PRO A 202 -8.32 -6.29 15.11
N GLU A 203 -8.51 -5.07 15.62
CA GLU A 203 -8.93 -4.78 16.99
C GLU A 203 -10.36 -5.25 17.31
N ASP A 204 -11.20 -5.37 16.29
CA ASP A 204 -12.61 -5.79 16.44
C ASP A 204 -12.76 -7.31 16.53
N VAL A 205 -11.66 -8.06 16.45
CA VAL A 205 -11.68 -9.53 16.50
C VAL A 205 -11.78 -10.03 17.95
N ASP A 206 -12.69 -10.95 18.19
CA ASP A 206 -12.86 -11.62 19.49
C ASP A 206 -11.67 -12.57 19.73
N VAL A 207 -10.67 -12.08 20.47
CA VAL A 207 -9.41 -12.80 20.74
C VAL A 207 -9.65 -14.06 21.57
N ASP A 208 -10.59 -14.01 22.54
CA ASP A 208 -10.90 -15.15 23.40
C ASP A 208 -11.55 -16.29 22.57
N LEU A 209 -12.48 -15.94 21.70
CA LEU A 209 -13.10 -16.87 20.78
C LEU A 209 -12.08 -17.46 19.79
N LEU A 210 -11.17 -16.63 19.28
CA LEU A 210 -10.09 -17.07 18.38
C LEU A 210 -9.19 -18.10 19.06
N GLN A 211 -8.76 -17.82 20.29
CA GLN A 211 -7.94 -18.73 21.09
C GLN A 211 -8.68 -20.04 21.39
N GLN A 212 -9.95 -19.96 21.74
CA GLN A 212 -10.78 -21.14 22.07
C GLN A 212 -10.95 -22.08 20.85
N LEU A 213 -11.15 -21.52 19.64
CA LEU A 213 -11.48 -22.30 18.45
C LEU A 213 -10.26 -22.76 17.65
N LEU A 214 -9.20 -21.93 17.58
CA LEU A 214 -8.01 -22.18 16.78
C LEU A 214 -6.73 -22.38 17.60
N GLY A 215 -6.76 -22.05 18.89
CA GLY A 215 -5.63 -22.24 19.80
C GLY A 215 -4.76 -20.99 20.00
N SER A 216 -3.74 -21.11 20.85
CA SER A 216 -2.84 -20.01 21.23
C SER A 216 -1.99 -19.50 20.06
N ASP A 217 -1.68 -20.35 19.10
CA ASP A 217 -0.86 -19.95 17.95
C ASP A 217 -1.58 -18.92 17.07
N ALA A 218 -2.90 -19.08 16.86
CA ALA A 218 -3.72 -18.13 16.12
C ALA A 218 -3.84 -16.79 16.85
N GLN A 219 -3.89 -16.78 18.17
CA GLN A 219 -3.85 -15.56 18.98
C GLN A 219 -2.52 -14.82 18.77
N LEU A 220 -1.39 -15.52 18.85
CA LEU A 220 -0.07 -14.92 18.62
C LEU A 220 0.08 -14.36 17.21
N GLU A 221 -0.50 -14.99 16.21
CA GLU A 221 -0.53 -14.47 14.84
C GLU A 221 -1.33 -13.16 14.75
N LEU A 222 -2.51 -13.09 15.37
CA LEU A 222 -3.29 -11.85 15.41
C LEU A 222 -2.58 -10.72 16.16
N GLU A 223 -1.98 -11.01 17.31
CA GLU A 223 -1.15 -10.05 18.05
C GLU A 223 0.04 -9.56 17.21
N GLY A 224 0.63 -10.45 16.40
CA GLY A 224 1.67 -10.10 15.44
C GLY A 224 1.21 -9.07 14.40
N VAL A 225 0.00 -9.24 13.86
CA VAL A 225 -0.58 -8.28 12.90
C VAL A 225 -0.87 -6.93 13.56
N MET A 226 -1.46 -6.91 14.77
CA MET A 226 -1.72 -5.68 15.53
C MET A 226 -0.42 -4.95 15.86
N ARG A 227 0.66 -5.70 16.14
CA ARG A 227 1.96 -5.10 16.40
C ARG A 227 2.58 -4.41 15.18
N LEU A 228 2.27 -4.85 13.94
CA LEU A 228 2.73 -4.15 12.72
C LEU A 228 2.24 -2.70 12.68
N GLU A 229 0.99 -2.47 13.04
CA GLU A 229 0.39 -1.15 13.12
C GLU A 229 1.06 -0.29 14.19
N SER A 230 1.13 -0.81 15.42
CA SER A 230 1.79 -0.12 16.55
C SER A 230 3.23 0.26 16.23
N LEU A 231 4.00 -0.62 15.57
CA LEU A 231 5.37 -0.34 15.16
C LEU A 231 5.48 0.82 14.16
N LEU A 232 4.52 0.94 13.25
CA LEU A 232 4.49 2.04 12.27
C LEU A 232 4.20 3.38 12.95
N GLU A 233 3.30 3.40 13.93
CA GLU A 233 2.98 4.59 14.72
C GLU A 233 4.13 4.98 15.65
N GLU A 234 4.62 4.06 16.50
CA GLU A 234 5.73 4.27 17.40
C GLU A 234 7.00 4.71 16.66
N GLY A 235 7.20 4.14 15.46
CA GLY A 235 8.27 4.54 14.55
C GLY A 235 8.09 5.94 13.96
N GLY A 236 6.91 6.57 14.14
CA GLY A 236 6.59 7.89 13.60
C GLY A 236 6.54 7.92 12.06
N TYR A 237 6.14 6.81 11.42
CA TYR A 237 6.00 6.71 9.98
C TYR A 237 4.58 6.99 9.52
N VAL A 238 3.59 6.61 10.34
CA VAL A 238 2.16 6.76 10.11
C VAL A 238 1.53 7.42 11.33
N ILE A 239 0.42 8.10 11.15
CA ILE A 239 -0.40 8.72 12.20
C ILE A 239 -1.80 8.16 12.03
N ASP A 240 -2.32 7.46 13.04
CA ASP A 240 -3.74 7.10 13.10
C ASP A 240 -4.60 8.32 13.48
N ARG A 241 -5.62 8.61 12.70
CA ARG A 241 -6.64 9.64 12.95
C ARG A 241 -7.95 9.08 13.47
N GLY A 242 -8.01 7.78 13.67
CA GLY A 242 -9.19 7.05 14.13
C GLY A 242 -10.09 6.55 13.00
N ASP A 243 -10.30 7.32 11.95
CA ASP A 243 -11.06 6.95 10.75
C ASP A 243 -10.16 6.60 9.55
N HIS A 244 -8.93 7.12 9.52
CA HIS A 244 -7.94 6.88 8.46
C HIS A 244 -6.51 7.08 8.96
N PHE A 245 -5.55 6.54 8.18
CA PHE A 245 -4.12 6.71 8.40
C PHE A 245 -3.58 7.86 7.55
N GLU A 246 -2.65 8.63 8.10
CA GLU A 246 -1.89 9.65 7.39
C GLU A 246 -0.39 9.33 7.42
N LEU A 247 0.33 9.64 6.34
CA LEU A 247 1.80 9.54 6.34
C LEU A 247 2.42 10.63 7.20
N ALA A 248 3.20 10.23 8.18
CA ALA A 248 4.00 11.17 8.95
C ALA A 248 5.17 11.73 8.11
N PRO A 249 5.72 12.92 8.45
CA PRO A 249 6.86 13.50 7.73
C PRO A 249 8.09 12.59 7.66
N ARG A 250 8.29 11.71 8.66
CA ARG A 250 9.35 10.70 8.66
C ARG A 250 9.10 9.63 7.60
N GLY A 251 7.85 9.18 7.46
CA GLY A 251 7.45 8.22 6.43
C GLY A 251 7.69 8.76 5.02
N ILE A 252 7.25 9.99 4.76
CA ILE A 252 7.46 10.63 3.44
C ILE A 252 8.95 10.72 3.08
N ARG A 253 9.79 11.13 4.04
CA ARG A 253 11.26 11.15 3.83
C ARG A 253 11.83 9.76 3.57
N ARG A 254 11.36 8.75 4.29
CA ARG A 254 11.81 7.36 4.10
C ARG A 254 11.45 6.82 2.73
N ILE A 255 10.23 7.07 2.24
CA ILE A 255 9.81 6.70 0.87
C ILE A 255 10.75 7.31 -0.17
N GLY A 256 11.07 8.61 -0.05
CA GLY A 256 12.00 9.28 -0.96
C GLY A 256 13.41 8.67 -0.93
N GLN A 257 13.91 8.31 0.27
CA GLN A 257 15.21 7.64 0.42
C GLN A 257 15.22 6.23 -0.18
N LEU A 258 14.12 5.47 -0.01
CA LEU A 258 13.96 4.15 -0.60
C LEU A 258 13.95 4.22 -2.13
N ALA A 259 13.16 5.12 -2.69
CA ALA A 259 13.10 5.36 -4.13
C ALA A 259 14.49 5.73 -4.69
N LEU A 260 15.21 6.62 -4.01
CA LEU A 260 16.55 7.02 -4.39
C LEU A 260 17.55 5.86 -4.34
N ARG A 261 17.51 5.06 -3.25
CA ARG A 261 18.35 3.88 -3.07
C ARG A 261 18.12 2.82 -4.15
N ASP A 262 16.86 2.59 -4.51
CA ASP A 262 16.51 1.61 -5.53
C ASP A 262 17.03 2.02 -6.92
N ILE A 263 16.89 3.30 -7.29
CA ILE A 263 17.42 3.82 -8.55
C ILE A 263 18.97 3.67 -8.59
N TYR A 264 19.66 3.99 -7.49
CA TYR A 264 21.10 3.77 -7.42
C TYR A 264 21.52 2.30 -7.46
N LYS A 265 20.70 1.38 -6.92
CA LYS A 265 20.96 -0.07 -7.04
C LYS A 265 20.82 -0.56 -8.48
N GLN A 266 19.85 -0.05 -9.23
CA GLN A 266 19.71 -0.35 -10.66
C GLN A 266 20.93 0.15 -11.45
N LEU A 267 21.34 1.40 -11.25
CA LEU A 267 22.55 1.99 -11.83
C LEU A 267 23.82 1.14 -11.61
N SER A 268 23.95 0.53 -10.42
CA SER A 268 25.11 -0.29 -10.09
C SER A 268 25.07 -1.70 -10.68
N ARG A 269 23.88 -2.23 -11.02
CA ARG A 269 23.70 -3.57 -11.61
C ARG A 269 23.90 -3.59 -13.12
N GLU A 270 23.49 -2.54 -13.82
CA GLU A 270 23.58 -2.45 -15.29
C GLU A 270 24.98 -2.11 -15.79
N GLY A 271 25.98 -2.13 -14.90
CA GLY A 271 27.39 -1.92 -15.22
C GLY A 271 27.60 -0.66 -16.02
N MET A 272 28.04 0.42 -15.35
CA MET A 272 28.34 1.73 -15.92
C MET A 272 28.76 1.68 -17.39
N GLY A 273 27.84 2.02 -18.29
CA GLY A 273 28.21 2.43 -19.62
C GLY A 273 29.19 3.61 -19.50
N LYS A 274 30.42 3.41 -19.85
CA LYS A 274 31.58 4.28 -20.10
C LYS A 274 31.51 5.77 -19.69
N HIS A 275 31.05 6.12 -18.49
CA HIS A 275 31.31 7.43 -17.91
C HIS A 275 31.92 7.23 -16.53
N PRO A 276 33.19 7.60 -16.30
CA PRO A 276 33.83 7.45 -15.00
C PRO A 276 33.18 8.39 -13.99
N ILE A 277 32.35 7.81 -13.10
CA ILE A 277 31.94 8.48 -11.87
C ILE A 277 33.07 8.29 -10.88
N GLN A 278 33.92 9.31 -10.73
CA GLN A 278 34.86 9.33 -9.64
C GLN A 278 34.08 9.27 -8.31
N ARG A 279 34.32 8.23 -7.53
CA ARG A 279 33.89 8.13 -6.13
C ARG A 279 34.51 9.30 -5.37
N SER A 280 33.71 10.30 -5.00
CA SER A 280 34.09 11.20 -3.92
C SER A 280 33.41 10.70 -2.63
N GLY A 281 34.23 10.13 -1.75
CA GLY A 281 33.92 9.99 -0.36
C GLY A 281 33.82 11.37 0.28
N SER A 282 32.96 11.46 1.34
CA SER A 282 32.91 12.45 2.40
C SER A 282 33.04 13.93 2.02
N GLN A 283 32.06 14.71 2.45
CA GLN A 283 32.09 16.17 2.51
C GLN A 283 33.25 16.66 3.41
N GLU A 284 34.43 16.63 2.89
CA GLU A 284 35.49 17.53 3.36
C GLU A 284 35.46 18.77 2.49
N ARG A 285 35.36 19.94 3.13
CA ARG A 285 35.63 21.22 2.51
C ARG A 285 36.92 21.06 1.73
N ASN A 286 36.90 21.28 0.41
CA ASN A 286 38.11 21.34 -0.38
C ASN A 286 38.95 22.53 0.11
N SER A 287 39.67 22.31 1.21
CA SER A 287 40.66 23.22 1.75
C SER A 287 41.93 23.24 0.89
N GLU A 288 41.99 22.47 -0.18
CA GLU A 288 43.21 22.29 -1.00
C GLU A 288 43.25 23.14 -2.28
N ASN A 289 42.10 23.64 -2.79
CA ASN A 289 42.12 24.48 -3.98
C ASN A 289 42.15 25.96 -3.59
N SER A 290 43.32 26.52 -3.66
CA SER A 290 43.55 27.97 -3.57
C SER A 290 44.06 28.50 -4.91
N LYS A 291 43.56 29.66 -5.30
CA LYS A 291 44.03 30.42 -6.45
C LYS A 291 44.73 31.72 -6.03
N PRO A 292 45.60 32.27 -6.87
CA PRO A 292 46.11 33.63 -6.63
C PRO A 292 44.97 34.64 -6.55
N TYR A 293 45.05 35.56 -5.63
CA TYR A 293 44.07 36.64 -5.50
C TYR A 293 44.09 37.54 -6.76
N THR A 294 42.91 37.81 -7.30
CA THR A 294 42.69 38.78 -8.37
C THR A 294 41.68 39.84 -7.89
N ASP A 295 41.83 41.08 -8.36
CA ASP A 295 40.94 42.17 -7.99
C ASP A 295 39.48 41.83 -8.26
N GLY A 296 38.64 41.92 -7.21
CA GLY A 296 37.23 41.52 -7.23
C GLY A 296 36.91 40.18 -6.59
N ASP A 297 37.92 39.38 -6.21
CA ASP A 297 37.70 38.15 -5.44
C ASP A 297 37.32 38.47 -3.98
N PRO A 298 36.43 37.70 -3.37
CA PRO A 298 36.17 37.83 -1.94
C PRO A 298 37.43 37.48 -1.13
N LEU A 299 37.74 38.31 -0.10
CA LEU A 299 38.93 38.17 0.75
C LEU A 299 38.87 36.93 1.67
N ASN A 300 38.62 35.75 1.11
CA ASN A 300 38.67 34.49 1.82
C ASN A 300 40.09 33.89 1.74
N LEU A 301 41.03 34.52 2.48
CA LEU A 301 42.46 34.24 2.37
C LEU A 301 42.82 32.81 2.86
N ASN A 302 43.54 32.07 2.01
CA ASN A 302 44.30 30.91 2.44
C ASN A 302 45.64 31.35 3.01
N MET A 303 45.66 31.55 4.35
CA MET A 303 46.87 32.05 5.06
C MET A 303 48.08 31.14 4.86
N ILE A 304 47.88 29.82 4.83
CA ILE A 304 49.00 28.86 4.66
C ILE A 304 49.63 29.02 3.28
N GLN A 305 48.80 29.07 2.23
CA GLN A 305 49.31 29.23 0.87
C GLN A 305 49.89 30.64 0.65
N THR A 306 49.29 31.67 1.22
CA THR A 306 49.81 33.05 1.19
C THR A 306 51.20 33.13 1.83
N LEU A 307 51.39 32.55 3.00
CA LEU A 307 52.69 32.50 3.69
C LEU A 307 53.73 31.68 2.88
N LYS A 308 53.32 30.54 2.29
CA LYS A 308 54.20 29.78 1.40
C LYS A 308 54.66 30.63 0.17
N ASN A 309 53.74 31.36 -0.46
CA ASN A 309 54.06 32.22 -1.60
C ASN A 309 55.02 33.34 -1.18
N THR A 310 54.82 33.93 0.00
CA THR A 310 55.73 34.96 0.54
C THR A 310 57.12 34.40 0.78
N LEU A 311 57.22 33.20 1.40
CA LEU A 311 58.53 32.54 1.65
C LEU A 311 59.25 32.14 0.36
N LEU A 312 58.50 31.78 -0.68
CA LEU A 312 59.08 31.47 -2.00
C LEU A 312 59.59 32.73 -2.71
N ARG A 313 58.98 33.89 -2.46
CA ARG A 313 59.39 35.16 -3.04
C ARG A 313 60.58 35.82 -2.28
N GLU A 314 60.56 35.77 -0.95
CA GLU A 314 61.53 36.44 -0.08
C GLU A 314 61.83 35.58 1.16
N THR A 315 63.09 35.14 1.26
CA THR A 315 63.58 34.36 2.39
C THR A 315 64.19 35.30 3.43
N GLY A 316 63.40 35.82 4.37
CA GLY A 316 63.87 36.69 5.47
C GLY A 316 62.83 36.92 6.56
N VAL A 317 63.30 37.19 7.78
CA VAL A 317 62.44 37.56 8.91
C VAL A 317 62.76 39.00 9.28
N PRO A 318 61.73 39.86 9.34
CA PRO A 318 60.28 39.66 9.29
C PRO A 318 59.74 39.50 7.86
N LEU A 319 58.74 38.54 7.70
CA LEU A 319 58.05 38.32 6.44
C LEU A 319 57.24 39.55 6.03
N ARG A 320 57.50 40.06 4.81
CA ARG A 320 56.71 41.15 4.23
C ARG A 320 55.76 40.64 3.19
N LEU A 321 54.46 40.66 3.50
CA LEU A 321 53.39 40.26 2.59
C LEU A 321 53.23 41.26 1.46
N HIS A 322 53.17 40.78 0.20
CA HIS A 322 52.90 41.57 -0.98
C HIS A 322 51.57 41.15 -1.58
N PRO A 323 50.78 42.02 -2.23
CA PRO A 323 49.48 41.64 -2.82
C PRO A 323 49.53 40.44 -3.77
N LYS A 324 50.64 40.20 -4.44
CA LYS A 324 50.87 39.05 -5.32
C LYS A 324 51.03 37.71 -4.59
N ASP A 325 51.28 37.74 -3.31
CA ASP A 325 51.46 36.55 -2.48
C ASP A 325 50.10 36.00 -1.98
N PHE A 326 49.06 36.83 -2.02
CA PHE A 326 47.75 36.44 -1.52
C PHE A 326 47.17 35.33 -2.34
N ALA A 327 46.81 34.25 -1.67
CA ALA A 327 45.99 33.15 -2.17
C ALA A 327 44.65 33.17 -1.48
N VAL A 328 43.60 33.03 -2.23
CA VAL A 328 42.22 32.90 -1.72
C VAL A 328 41.72 31.48 -1.96
N TYR A 329 40.96 30.98 -1.00
CA TYR A 329 40.22 29.72 -1.24
C TYR A 329 39.28 29.92 -2.41
N GLU A 330 39.30 29.01 -3.38
CA GLU A 330 38.27 28.97 -4.40
C GLU A 330 36.92 28.78 -3.71
N SER A 331 36.16 29.84 -3.63
CA SER A 331 34.77 29.72 -3.21
C SER A 331 34.01 29.14 -4.39
N ASP A 332 33.61 27.89 -4.24
CA ASP A 332 32.55 27.31 -5.06
C ASP A 332 31.32 28.20 -4.89
N HIS A 333 31.10 29.10 -5.84
CA HIS A 333 29.79 29.73 -5.99
C HIS A 333 28.85 28.62 -6.43
N ALA A 334 28.36 27.83 -5.45
CA ALA A 334 27.28 26.87 -5.66
C ALA A 334 26.09 27.66 -6.24
N THR A 335 26.01 27.67 -7.56
CA THR A 335 24.93 28.38 -8.26
C THR A 335 23.63 27.72 -7.85
N ARG A 336 22.80 28.46 -7.09
CA ARG A 336 21.45 28.03 -6.75
C ARG A 336 20.72 27.71 -8.05
N ALA A 337 20.10 26.55 -8.11
CA ALA A 337 19.19 26.19 -9.19
C ALA A 337 17.74 26.28 -8.69
N ALA A 338 16.86 26.67 -9.58
CA ALA A 338 15.42 26.56 -9.38
C ALA A 338 14.87 25.55 -10.40
N THR A 339 14.32 24.47 -9.92
CA THR A 339 13.82 23.37 -10.73
C THR A 339 12.35 23.13 -10.42
N VAL A 340 11.51 23.05 -11.44
CA VAL A 340 10.15 22.55 -11.34
C VAL A 340 10.03 21.26 -12.14
N LEU A 341 9.57 20.20 -11.45
CA LEU A 341 9.24 18.92 -12.07
C LEU A 341 7.76 18.91 -12.46
N LEU A 342 7.49 18.73 -13.74
CA LEU A 342 6.14 18.55 -14.26
C LEU A 342 5.86 17.05 -14.43
N LEU A 343 4.86 16.57 -13.73
CA LEU A 343 4.45 15.16 -13.69
C LEU A 343 3.12 15.01 -14.40
N ASP A 344 3.11 14.28 -15.49
CA ASP A 344 1.88 13.92 -16.19
C ASP A 344 1.04 12.96 -15.36
N MET A 345 -0.22 13.33 -15.14
CA MET A 345 -1.23 12.56 -14.38
C MET A 345 -2.44 12.22 -15.27
N SER A 346 -2.30 12.33 -16.58
CA SER A 346 -3.34 11.98 -17.54
C SER A 346 -3.62 10.47 -17.56
N TRP A 347 -4.71 10.08 -18.17
CA TRP A 347 -5.15 8.69 -18.19
C TRP A 347 -4.15 7.73 -18.86
N SER A 348 -3.45 8.14 -19.90
CA SER A 348 -2.44 7.32 -20.58
C SER A 348 -1.32 6.87 -19.64
N MET A 349 -0.98 7.67 -18.65
CA MET A 349 0.02 7.33 -17.63
C MET A 349 -0.37 6.15 -16.74
N SER A 350 -1.63 5.69 -16.76
CA SER A 350 -2.07 4.49 -16.02
C SER A 350 -1.51 3.19 -16.59
N TRP A 351 -1.03 3.21 -17.85
CA TRP A 351 -0.56 2.01 -18.55
C TRP A 351 0.90 1.69 -18.21
N ASP A 352 1.26 0.41 -18.25
CA ASP A 352 2.63 -0.09 -18.17
C ASP A 352 3.45 0.42 -16.97
N GLY A 353 2.78 0.83 -15.88
CA GLY A 353 3.46 1.34 -14.69
C GLY A 353 4.15 2.71 -14.87
N ARG A 354 3.80 3.47 -15.94
CA ARG A 354 4.40 4.76 -16.28
C ARG A 354 4.27 5.76 -15.15
N PHE A 355 3.06 5.91 -14.59
CA PHE A 355 2.83 6.84 -13.47
C PHE A 355 3.59 6.44 -12.21
N ALA A 356 3.63 5.14 -11.87
CA ALA A 356 4.36 4.63 -10.71
C ALA A 356 5.87 4.92 -10.81
N ALA A 357 6.45 4.72 -12.00
CA ALA A 357 7.85 5.04 -12.27
C ALA A 357 8.13 6.55 -12.17
N ALA A 358 7.28 7.38 -12.76
CA ALA A 358 7.40 8.83 -12.73
C ALA A 358 7.26 9.37 -11.29
N LYS A 359 6.30 8.87 -10.51
CA LYS A 359 6.12 9.19 -9.09
C LYS A 359 7.34 8.79 -8.26
N LYS A 360 7.89 7.58 -8.48
CA LYS A 360 9.11 7.11 -7.80
C LYS A 360 10.28 8.05 -8.05
N VAL A 361 10.46 8.52 -9.29
CA VAL A 361 11.51 9.46 -9.66
C VAL A 361 11.29 10.83 -9.04
N ALA A 362 10.05 11.31 -9.00
CA ALA A 362 9.71 12.59 -8.35
C ALA A 362 10.05 12.57 -6.84
N LEU A 363 9.73 11.49 -6.15
CA LEU A 363 10.08 11.27 -4.73
C LEU A 363 11.60 11.19 -4.52
N ALA A 364 12.30 10.49 -5.41
CA ALA A 364 13.76 10.39 -5.36
C ALA A 364 14.44 11.76 -5.59
N MET A 365 13.94 12.56 -6.55
CA MET A 365 14.42 13.92 -6.82
C MET A 365 14.20 14.84 -5.63
N GLU A 366 13.03 14.81 -5.03
CA GLU A 366 12.72 15.57 -3.80
C GLU A 366 13.71 15.23 -2.69
N SER A 367 13.92 13.93 -2.43
CA SER A 367 14.86 13.45 -1.41
C SER A 367 16.31 13.86 -1.73
N LEU A 368 16.73 13.73 -2.99
CA LEU A 368 18.06 14.11 -3.44
C LEU A 368 18.31 15.61 -3.26
N ILE A 369 17.38 16.45 -3.72
CA ILE A 369 17.56 17.90 -3.70
C ILE A 369 17.54 18.42 -2.27
N ARG A 370 16.61 17.98 -1.45
CA ARG A 370 16.57 18.38 -0.02
C ARG A 370 17.76 17.89 0.78
N GLY A 371 18.28 16.70 0.46
CA GLY A 371 19.41 16.10 1.16
C GLY A 371 20.76 16.69 0.76
N LEU A 372 21.02 16.80 -0.53
CA LEU A 372 22.34 17.22 -1.05
C LEU A 372 22.40 18.67 -1.50
N TYR A 373 21.27 19.27 -1.89
CA TYR A 373 21.20 20.64 -2.42
C TYR A 373 20.16 21.50 -1.72
N PRO A 374 20.20 21.67 -0.37
CA PRO A 374 19.13 22.32 0.41
C PRO A 374 18.92 23.81 0.07
N ARG A 375 19.85 24.42 -0.67
CA ARG A 375 19.75 25.81 -1.14
C ARG A 375 19.06 25.95 -2.50
N ASP A 376 18.82 24.85 -3.19
CA ASP A 376 18.09 24.82 -4.46
C ASP A 376 16.58 24.89 -4.21
N TYR A 377 15.88 25.57 -5.10
CA TYR A 377 14.41 25.51 -5.11
C TYR A 377 13.96 24.30 -5.92
N PHE A 378 13.03 23.55 -5.36
CA PHE A 378 12.37 22.43 -6.03
C PHE A 378 10.88 22.45 -5.76
N ALA A 379 10.07 22.35 -6.81
CA ALA A 379 8.63 22.20 -6.74
C ALA A 379 8.16 21.14 -7.74
N ILE A 380 6.99 20.58 -7.50
CA ILE A 380 6.38 19.57 -8.35
C ILE A 380 5.03 20.09 -8.81
N VAL A 381 4.76 20.02 -10.09
CA VAL A 381 3.49 20.35 -10.72
C VAL A 381 2.94 19.09 -11.37
N GLY A 382 1.78 18.62 -10.89
CA GLY A 382 1.00 17.61 -11.58
C GLY A 382 0.15 18.28 -12.66
N PHE A 383 0.12 17.71 -13.86
CA PHE A 383 -0.75 18.20 -14.93
C PHE A 383 -1.56 17.06 -15.55
N PHE A 384 -2.80 17.36 -15.79
CA PHE A 384 -3.80 16.53 -16.45
C PHE A 384 -4.70 17.46 -17.27
N THR A 385 -6.01 17.45 -17.15
CA THR A 385 -6.88 18.50 -17.76
C THR A 385 -6.52 19.91 -17.30
N ARG A 386 -5.98 20.02 -16.07
CA ARG A 386 -5.47 21.25 -15.44
C ARG A 386 -4.13 20.97 -14.78
N ALA A 387 -3.43 22.03 -14.42
CA ALA A 387 -2.19 21.93 -13.66
C ALA A 387 -2.42 22.31 -12.19
N VAL A 388 -1.75 21.60 -11.28
CA VAL A 388 -1.81 21.83 -9.84
C VAL A 388 -0.41 21.67 -9.23
N GLU A 389 -0.08 22.51 -8.26
CA GLU A 389 1.14 22.33 -7.47
C GLU A 389 0.93 21.18 -6.48
N LEU A 390 1.81 20.17 -6.55
CA LEU A 390 1.81 19.02 -5.65
C LEU A 390 2.78 19.26 -4.51
N LYS A 391 2.30 19.16 -3.28
CA LYS A 391 3.19 19.17 -2.11
C LYS A 391 3.86 17.81 -1.97
N ALA A 392 5.12 17.81 -1.52
CA ALA A 392 5.87 16.57 -1.31
C ALA A 392 5.16 15.56 -0.41
N LYS A 393 4.36 16.02 0.55
CA LYS A 393 3.57 15.17 1.44
C LYS A 393 2.43 14.42 0.74
N ASP A 394 1.87 15.02 -0.30
CA ASP A 394 0.72 14.48 -1.03
C ASP A 394 1.16 13.55 -2.19
N LEU A 395 2.45 13.62 -2.55
CA LEU A 395 3.00 12.86 -3.67
C LEU A 395 2.95 11.33 -3.51
N PRO A 396 3.19 10.73 -2.32
CA PRO A 396 3.07 9.29 -2.14
C PRO A 396 1.68 8.73 -2.45
N GLU A 397 0.63 9.53 -2.21
CA GLU A 397 -0.77 9.17 -2.45
C GLU A 397 -1.29 9.71 -3.79
N ALA A 398 -0.50 10.52 -4.50
CA ALA A 398 -0.89 11.02 -5.81
C ALA A 398 -1.14 9.88 -6.79
N THR A 399 -2.24 9.95 -7.50
CA THR A 399 -2.63 8.98 -8.53
C THR A 399 -3.10 9.73 -9.78
N TRP A 400 -3.12 9.04 -10.91
CA TRP A 400 -3.72 9.53 -12.14
C TRP A 400 -5.25 9.67 -11.96
N ASN A 401 -5.87 10.61 -12.67
CA ASN A 401 -7.28 10.95 -12.47
C ASN A 401 -8.14 10.53 -13.67
N MET A 402 -9.05 9.56 -13.45
CA MET A 402 -10.03 9.16 -14.48
C MET A 402 -11.08 10.22 -14.79
N GLY A 403 -11.40 11.08 -13.83
CA GLY A 403 -12.40 12.14 -13.99
C GLY A 403 -11.93 13.30 -14.87
N ASP A 404 -10.61 13.46 -15.01
CA ASP A 404 -9.97 14.52 -15.78
C ASP A 404 -8.84 13.94 -16.66
N PRO A 405 -9.16 13.16 -17.70
CA PRO A 405 -8.22 12.26 -18.37
C PRO A 405 -7.25 12.93 -19.36
N PHE A 406 -7.43 14.22 -19.66
CA PHE A 406 -6.70 14.94 -20.72
C PHE A 406 -5.31 15.38 -20.27
N THR A 407 -4.44 15.69 -21.24
CA THR A 407 -3.07 16.14 -21.04
C THR A 407 -2.97 17.61 -21.39
N ASN A 408 -2.86 18.51 -20.39
CA ASN A 408 -2.71 19.95 -20.55
C ASN A 408 -1.29 20.38 -20.18
N LEU A 409 -0.34 20.09 -21.06
CA LEU A 409 1.06 20.49 -20.87
C LEU A 409 1.22 22.01 -20.93
N GLN A 410 0.39 22.73 -21.69
CA GLN A 410 0.39 24.20 -21.73
C GLN A 410 0.19 24.79 -20.33
N ASP A 411 -0.84 24.34 -19.60
CA ASP A 411 -1.16 24.81 -18.25
C ASP A 411 -0.05 24.41 -17.26
N GLY A 412 0.51 23.20 -17.42
CA GLY A 412 1.68 22.75 -16.66
C GLY A 412 2.88 23.68 -16.82
N LEU A 413 3.25 24.03 -18.04
CA LEU A 413 4.35 24.96 -18.34
C LEU A 413 4.06 26.37 -17.80
N HIS A 414 2.81 26.82 -17.91
CA HIS A 414 2.38 28.11 -17.38
C HIS A 414 2.55 28.21 -15.87
N LEU A 415 1.98 27.28 -15.13
CA LEU A 415 2.06 27.23 -13.67
C LEU A 415 3.52 27.08 -13.20
N ALA A 416 4.29 26.20 -13.84
CA ALA A 416 5.71 26.02 -13.52
C ALA A 416 6.53 27.31 -13.75
N SER A 417 6.20 28.06 -14.80
CA SER A 417 6.82 29.36 -15.08
C SER A 417 6.53 30.39 -13.99
N GLU A 418 5.29 30.47 -13.51
CA GLU A 418 4.92 31.36 -12.39
C GLU A 418 5.66 30.99 -11.09
N LEU A 419 5.79 29.69 -10.78
CA LEU A 419 6.53 29.23 -9.61
C LEU A 419 8.02 29.62 -9.69
N LEU A 420 8.63 29.52 -10.87
CA LEU A 420 10.02 29.89 -11.09
C LEU A 420 10.24 31.40 -11.04
N GLU A 421 9.29 32.21 -11.50
CA GLU A 421 9.35 33.69 -11.40
C GLU A 421 9.43 34.16 -9.94
N ARG A 422 8.69 33.51 -9.05
CA ARG A 422 8.69 33.82 -7.61
C ARG A 422 10.03 33.46 -6.94
N LYS A 423 10.90 32.71 -7.62
CA LYS A 423 12.19 32.21 -7.11
C LYS A 423 13.34 32.50 -8.08
N PRO A 424 13.75 33.76 -8.19
CA PRO A 424 14.75 34.15 -9.15
C PRO A 424 16.09 33.43 -8.93
N SER A 425 16.58 32.79 -9.97
CA SER A 425 17.82 32.05 -10.01
C SER A 425 18.44 32.19 -11.39
N ARG A 426 19.78 32.20 -11.45
CA ARG A 426 20.50 32.19 -12.76
C ARG A 426 20.32 30.89 -13.53
N ASN A 427 19.86 29.82 -12.85
CA ASN A 427 19.69 28.51 -13.44
C ASN A 427 18.27 28.02 -13.16
N GLN A 428 17.35 28.43 -14.01
CA GLN A 428 15.94 27.99 -13.95
C GLN A 428 15.68 26.90 -14.96
N GLN A 429 15.07 25.82 -14.54
CA GLN A 429 14.74 24.70 -15.43
C GLN A 429 13.42 24.02 -15.06
N MET A 430 12.79 23.51 -16.09
CA MET A 430 11.65 22.59 -15.99
C MET A 430 12.07 21.21 -16.42
N ILE A 431 11.60 20.21 -15.74
CA ILE A 431 11.77 18.79 -16.10
C ILE A 431 10.36 18.26 -16.33
N VAL A 432 10.05 17.84 -17.55
CA VAL A 432 8.75 17.30 -17.92
C VAL A 432 8.86 15.79 -18.02
N ILE A 433 7.98 15.06 -17.33
CA ILE A 433 7.81 13.61 -17.48
C ILE A 433 6.39 13.38 -18.01
N THR A 434 6.28 12.84 -19.22
CA THR A 434 5.01 12.60 -19.89
C THR A 434 5.11 11.39 -20.84
N ASP A 435 3.99 10.78 -21.13
CA ASP A 435 3.86 9.74 -22.17
C ASP A 435 2.95 10.20 -23.31
N GLY A 436 2.33 11.38 -23.14
CA GLY A 436 1.20 11.79 -23.92
C GLY A 436 1.41 13.07 -24.71
N GLN A 437 0.54 13.17 -25.69
CA GLN A 437 0.36 14.38 -26.48
C GLN A 437 -0.55 15.36 -25.74
N PRO A 438 -0.35 16.67 -25.93
CA PRO A 438 -1.32 17.65 -25.46
C PRO A 438 -2.70 17.40 -26.07
N THR A 439 -3.70 17.24 -25.24
CA THR A 439 -5.11 17.05 -25.61
C THR A 439 -6.03 18.08 -25.00
N ALA A 440 -5.50 18.91 -24.09
CA ALA A 440 -6.22 20.04 -23.52
C ALA A 440 -5.36 21.30 -23.52
N TYR A 441 -6.00 22.46 -23.62
CA TYR A 441 -5.34 23.76 -23.64
C TYR A 441 -6.30 24.87 -23.22
N TYR A 442 -5.74 25.98 -22.76
CA TYR A 442 -6.46 27.22 -22.52
C TYR A 442 -6.32 28.20 -23.69
N ARG A 443 -7.43 28.78 -24.12
CA ARG A 443 -7.44 29.85 -25.10
C ARG A 443 -8.44 30.92 -24.66
N GLN A 444 -8.00 32.16 -24.56
CA GLN A 444 -8.81 33.29 -24.09
C GLN A 444 -9.50 33.01 -22.74
N GLY A 445 -8.82 32.32 -21.81
CA GLY A 445 -9.35 31.98 -20.48
C GLY A 445 -10.33 30.81 -20.46
N ARG A 446 -10.62 30.18 -21.60
CA ARG A 446 -11.50 29.00 -21.69
C ARG A 446 -10.69 27.73 -21.89
N LEU A 447 -11.07 26.69 -21.17
CA LEU A 447 -10.49 25.36 -21.30
C LEU A 447 -11.13 24.63 -22.49
N TYR A 448 -10.30 24.05 -23.34
CA TYR A 448 -10.68 23.19 -24.45
C TYR A 448 -10.04 21.82 -24.25
N CYS A 449 -10.84 20.75 -24.45
CA CYS A 449 -10.41 19.37 -24.37
C CYS A 449 -10.77 18.70 -25.70
N GLU A 450 -9.80 18.08 -26.35
CA GLU A 450 -9.97 17.46 -27.66
C GLU A 450 -9.55 16.00 -27.61
N TRP A 451 -10.48 15.08 -27.83
CA TRP A 451 -10.13 13.68 -28.04
C TRP A 451 -9.49 13.52 -29.42
N PRO A 452 -8.33 12.86 -29.50
CA PRO A 452 -7.75 12.54 -30.79
C PRO A 452 -8.73 11.71 -31.63
N LEU A 453 -8.91 12.06 -32.91
CA LEU A 453 -9.81 11.36 -33.84
C LEU A 453 -9.40 9.91 -34.12
N SER A 454 -8.17 9.55 -33.77
CA SER A 454 -7.64 8.19 -33.83
C SER A 454 -6.73 7.94 -32.61
N PHE A 455 -6.64 6.70 -32.15
CA PHE A 455 -5.66 6.30 -31.14
C PHE A 455 -4.25 6.69 -31.66
N GLY A 456 -3.59 7.63 -30.97
CA GLY A 456 -2.28 8.18 -31.36
C GLY A 456 -2.33 9.40 -32.30
N GLY A 457 -3.52 9.98 -32.57
CA GLY A 457 -3.63 11.25 -33.31
C GLY A 457 -3.36 12.46 -32.41
N ILE A 458 -2.71 13.51 -32.97
CA ILE A 458 -2.43 14.77 -32.27
C ILE A 458 -3.64 15.69 -32.31
N SER A 459 -3.97 16.35 -31.19
CA SER A 459 -4.72 17.61 -31.22
C SER A 459 -3.78 18.71 -31.70
N GLN A 460 -3.85 19.06 -32.96
CA GLN A 460 -2.99 20.07 -33.56
C GLN A 460 -3.06 21.43 -32.83
N ARG A 461 -4.25 21.82 -32.39
CA ARG A 461 -4.44 23.07 -31.63
C ARG A 461 -3.83 23.01 -30.24
N ALA A 462 -3.98 21.91 -29.53
CA ALA A 462 -3.35 21.75 -28.22
C ALA A 462 -1.82 21.75 -28.34
N ALA A 463 -1.27 21.13 -29.38
CA ALA A 463 0.15 21.18 -29.69
C ALA A 463 0.62 22.62 -29.97
N GLU A 464 -0.06 23.36 -30.85
CA GLU A 464 0.27 24.75 -31.16
C GLU A 464 0.25 25.67 -29.93
N GLU A 465 -0.80 25.58 -29.09
CA GLU A 465 -0.90 26.42 -27.87
C GLU A 465 0.18 26.02 -26.84
N THR A 466 0.54 24.73 -26.77
CA THR A 466 1.66 24.27 -25.91
C THR A 466 3.00 24.81 -26.42
N LEU A 467 3.27 24.77 -27.73
CA LEU A 467 4.48 25.32 -28.32
C LEU A 467 4.59 26.83 -28.11
N ARG A 468 3.49 27.57 -28.21
CA ARG A 468 3.44 29.01 -27.87
C ARG A 468 3.82 29.26 -26.41
N GLU A 469 3.34 28.42 -25.48
CA GLU A 469 3.73 28.56 -24.08
C GLU A 469 5.21 28.20 -23.88
N ALA A 470 5.73 27.15 -24.54
CA ALA A 470 7.13 26.83 -24.53
C ALA A 470 8.01 28.01 -25.04
N GLU A 471 7.56 28.73 -26.07
CA GLU A 471 8.24 29.97 -26.51
C GLU A 471 8.24 31.04 -25.42
N ARG A 472 7.14 31.27 -24.70
CA ARG A 472 7.05 32.23 -23.59
C ARG A 472 8.03 31.87 -22.47
N VAL A 473 8.04 30.59 -22.07
CA VAL A 473 8.98 30.04 -21.09
C VAL A 473 10.45 30.27 -21.54
N THR A 474 10.72 30.04 -22.80
CA THR A 474 12.07 30.23 -23.39
C THR A 474 12.50 31.68 -23.34
N ARG A 475 11.64 32.65 -23.67
CA ARG A 475 11.93 34.09 -23.58
C ARG A 475 12.28 34.55 -22.17
N ARG A 476 11.79 33.82 -21.13
CA ARG A 476 12.13 34.04 -19.72
C ARG A 476 13.46 33.40 -19.30
N GLY A 477 14.15 32.72 -20.22
CA GLY A 477 15.44 32.08 -19.98
C GLY A 477 15.34 30.75 -19.21
N ILE A 478 14.15 30.14 -19.14
CA ILE A 478 13.90 28.87 -18.48
C ILE A 478 14.16 27.73 -19.47
N THR A 479 14.96 26.74 -19.07
CA THR A 479 15.25 25.55 -19.89
C THR A 479 14.24 24.45 -19.62
N ILE A 480 13.67 23.82 -20.66
CA ILE A 480 12.77 22.67 -20.58
C ILE A 480 13.53 21.41 -20.97
N ASN A 481 13.55 20.40 -20.11
CA ASN A 481 14.06 19.07 -20.41
C ASN A 481 12.91 18.08 -20.32
N THR A 482 12.66 17.31 -21.37
CA THR A 482 11.52 16.40 -21.47
C THR A 482 11.97 14.95 -21.44
N PHE A 483 11.36 14.18 -20.58
CA PHE A 483 11.53 12.73 -20.47
C PHE A 483 10.25 12.07 -20.95
N MET A 484 10.35 11.42 -22.11
CA MET A 484 9.24 10.76 -22.77
C MET A 484 9.21 9.28 -22.43
N LEU A 485 8.05 8.80 -21.98
CA LEU A 485 7.79 7.39 -21.66
C LEU A 485 7.13 6.63 -22.81
N ASP A 486 6.91 7.30 -23.93
CA ASP A 486 6.42 6.74 -25.19
C ASP A 486 7.30 7.20 -26.34
N ASP A 487 7.45 6.41 -27.38
CA ASP A 487 8.34 6.73 -28.50
C ASP A 487 7.62 6.75 -29.88
N SER A 488 6.31 6.99 -29.87
CA SER A 488 5.54 7.10 -31.11
C SER A 488 6.10 8.19 -32.03
N PRO A 489 6.16 7.99 -33.36
CA PRO A 489 6.76 8.95 -34.29
C PRO A 489 6.14 10.36 -34.19
N VAL A 490 4.85 10.40 -34.01
CA VAL A 490 4.08 11.66 -33.95
C VAL A 490 4.43 12.46 -32.69
N LEU A 491 4.64 11.76 -31.59
CA LEU A 491 5.06 12.35 -30.33
C LEU A 491 6.49 12.89 -30.40
N ARG A 492 7.36 12.15 -31.08
CA ARG A 492 8.76 12.59 -31.32
C ARG A 492 8.81 13.91 -32.07
N GLU A 493 8.02 14.06 -33.13
CA GLU A 493 7.97 15.28 -33.93
C GLU A 493 7.58 16.49 -33.06
N PHE A 494 6.53 16.38 -32.24
CA PHE A 494 6.10 17.44 -31.32
C PHE A 494 7.19 17.80 -30.29
N ILE A 495 7.80 16.82 -29.66
CA ILE A 495 8.83 17.03 -28.64
C ILE A 495 10.13 17.59 -29.26
N ASP A 496 10.49 17.14 -30.45
CA ASP A 496 11.65 17.67 -31.18
C ASP A 496 11.43 19.13 -31.55
N GLU A 497 10.21 19.52 -31.93
CA GLU A 497 9.86 20.91 -32.17
C GLU A 497 9.93 21.77 -30.91
N MET A 498 9.37 21.31 -29.82
CA MET A 498 9.44 21.97 -28.50
C MET A 498 10.91 22.12 -28.04
N THR A 499 11.73 21.10 -28.26
CA THR A 499 13.17 21.11 -27.93
C THR A 499 13.92 22.08 -28.79
N ARG A 500 13.58 22.22 -30.07
CA ARG A 500 14.18 23.20 -31.00
C ARG A 500 13.88 24.63 -30.57
N ILE A 501 12.66 24.91 -30.12
CA ILE A 501 12.21 26.21 -29.61
C ILE A 501 12.97 26.55 -28.32
N ASN A 502 13.03 25.63 -27.37
CA ASN A 502 13.56 25.90 -26.03
C ASN A 502 15.08 25.67 -25.90
N LYS A 503 15.72 24.95 -26.84
CA LYS A 503 17.12 24.51 -26.76
C LYS A 503 17.43 23.65 -25.53
N GLY A 504 16.42 23.02 -24.98
CA GLY A 504 16.52 22.00 -23.93
C GLY A 504 16.95 20.66 -24.48
N ARG A 505 16.55 19.58 -23.79
CA ARG A 505 16.86 18.21 -24.24
C ARG A 505 15.63 17.34 -24.15
N ALA A 506 15.48 16.42 -25.09
CA ALA A 506 14.52 15.36 -25.05
C ALA A 506 15.23 14.02 -24.79
N PHE A 507 14.63 13.22 -23.92
CA PHE A 507 15.08 11.87 -23.59
C PHE A 507 13.92 10.93 -23.80
N TYR A 508 14.13 9.92 -24.63
CA TYR A 508 13.17 8.84 -24.84
C TYR A 508 13.60 7.65 -24.00
N THR A 509 12.78 7.26 -23.04
CA THR A 509 13.17 6.27 -22.02
C THR A 509 11.99 5.36 -21.68
N ARG A 510 12.30 4.19 -21.14
CA ARG A 510 11.31 3.30 -20.59
C ARG A 510 11.05 3.65 -19.11
N PRO A 511 9.88 3.27 -18.57
CA PRO A 511 9.56 3.53 -17.17
C PRO A 511 10.61 3.00 -16.18
N ASP A 512 11.20 1.83 -16.46
CA ASP A 512 12.23 1.19 -15.63
C ASP A 512 13.55 1.96 -15.62
N GLN A 513 13.91 2.66 -16.70
CA GLN A 513 15.17 3.40 -16.85
C GLN A 513 15.05 4.91 -16.55
N LEU A 514 13.83 5.43 -16.39
CA LEU A 514 13.56 6.86 -16.19
C LEU A 514 14.40 7.47 -15.07
N GLY A 515 14.50 6.79 -13.94
CA GLY A 515 15.22 7.27 -12.77
C GLY A 515 16.71 7.41 -13.02
N GLU A 516 17.30 6.49 -13.76
CA GLU A 516 18.72 6.52 -14.13
C GLU A 516 19.04 7.77 -14.96
N TYR A 517 18.34 7.96 -16.06
CA TYR A 517 18.58 9.09 -16.96
C TYR A 517 18.38 10.43 -16.26
N LEU A 518 17.33 10.59 -15.49
CA LEU A 518 16.98 11.86 -14.86
C LEU A 518 17.93 12.25 -13.73
N LEU A 519 18.24 11.31 -12.82
CA LEU A 519 19.14 11.59 -11.69
C LEU A 519 20.58 11.82 -12.15
N VAL A 520 21.06 11.01 -13.10
CA VAL A 520 22.41 11.19 -13.67
C VAL A 520 22.52 12.53 -14.38
N ASP A 521 21.53 12.91 -15.18
CA ASP A 521 21.52 14.21 -15.86
C ASP A 521 21.52 15.39 -14.88
N TYR A 522 20.69 15.31 -13.83
CA TYR A 522 20.62 16.35 -12.81
C TYR A 522 21.97 16.54 -12.08
N VAL A 523 22.57 15.45 -11.60
CA VAL A 523 23.84 15.48 -10.87
C VAL A 523 25.01 15.90 -11.79
N ALA A 524 25.06 15.39 -13.03
CA ALA A 524 26.10 15.73 -13.98
C ALA A 524 26.10 17.22 -14.35
N ARG A 525 24.93 17.84 -14.46
CA ARG A 525 24.82 19.28 -14.72
C ARG A 525 25.34 20.14 -13.58
N LYS A 526 25.10 19.75 -12.35
CA LYS A 526 25.65 20.44 -11.17
C LYS A 526 27.16 20.44 -11.18
N ARG A 527 27.80 19.34 -11.63
CA ARG A 527 29.26 19.23 -11.71
C ARG A 527 29.87 19.99 -12.87
N LYS A 528 29.25 20.04 -14.07
CA LYS A 528 29.81 20.71 -15.26
C LYS A 528 29.85 22.23 -15.15
N LYS A 529 29.07 22.89 -14.31
CA LYS A 529 29.07 24.35 -14.14
C LYS A 529 30.18 24.90 -13.22
N VAL A 530 30.96 24.03 -12.60
CA VAL A 530 32.12 24.41 -11.77
C VAL A 530 33.36 24.72 -12.61
N TYR A 531 33.38 24.39 -13.91
CA TYR A 531 34.52 24.57 -14.82
C TYR A 531 34.26 25.58 -15.95
N ARG A 532 33.71 26.78 -15.64
CA ARG A 532 33.76 27.94 -16.58
C ARG A 532 34.07 29.21 -15.85
#